data_1f1a9ba963eeedac86bc50a2a3f5d131
#
_entry.id   1f1a9ba963eeedac86bc50a2a3f5d131
#
_cell.length_a   1.000
_cell.length_b   1.000
_cell.length_c   1.000
_cell.angle_alpha   90.00
_cell.angle_beta   90.00
_cell.angle_gamma   90.00
#
_symmetry.space_group_name_H-M   'P 1'
#
loop_
_entity.id
_entity.type
_entity.pdbx_description
1 polymer ?
#
loop_
_entity_poly.entity_id
_entity_poly.type
_entity_poly.pdbx_seq_one_letter_code
_entity_poly.pdbx_strand_id
1 'polypeptide(L)'
;LVKTGISYVSEKGAAENLKAELSGWNFEQVRLDAKAAWNKSLSVFQFESKDSIAKQQFYTALYHTQIAPSLFNDVSGEYRGADGKIHKNNGFTPYTIFSLWDTYRAAHPLYTLTDENVADYANSMLAIQQQQGTMPVWHLAGNETGTMVGYHSIPVVVDAYLKGFKISEDKVWDAIKGFKDYNDLGLRDNRNQDYISAEKEPWSVAKGIEYAIDSYSIAKFAQKTD
;
A
#
# COMPACT_ATOMS: atom_id res chain seq x y z
N LEU A 1 24.88 4.99 23.07
CA LEU A 1 23.80 4.32 22.34
C LEU A 1 22.46 4.91 22.77
N VAL A 2 21.56 5.10 21.82
CA VAL A 2 20.18 5.53 22.04
C VAL A 2 19.27 4.50 21.38
N LYS A 3 18.13 4.18 22.00
CA LYS A 3 17.05 3.40 21.41
C LYS A 3 15.78 4.26 21.37
N THR A 4 15.05 4.18 20.28
CA THR A 4 13.80 4.94 20.10
C THR A 4 12.68 3.96 19.74
N GLY A 5 11.57 4.03 20.46
CA GLY A 5 10.31 3.38 20.11
C GLY A 5 9.41 4.36 19.38
N ILE A 6 8.61 3.85 18.45
CA ILE A 6 7.61 4.62 17.68
C ILE A 6 6.26 3.95 17.82
N SER A 7 5.20 4.75 17.96
CA SER A 7 3.81 4.32 17.88
C SER A 7 2.96 5.50 17.39
N TYR A 8 1.96 5.21 16.60
CA TYR A 8 0.93 6.19 16.19
C TYR A 8 -0.31 6.13 17.10
N VAL A 9 -0.27 5.26 18.13
CA VAL A 9 -1.36 5.02 19.07
C VAL A 9 -1.11 5.74 20.40
N SER A 10 0.04 5.48 21.05
CA SER A 10 0.34 6.04 22.36
C SER A 10 1.82 5.92 22.73
N GLU A 11 2.26 6.72 23.70
CA GLU A 11 3.60 6.60 24.31
C GLU A 11 3.81 5.21 24.94
N LYS A 12 2.77 4.64 25.55
CA LYS A 12 2.82 3.26 26.08
C LYS A 12 3.05 2.25 24.96
N GLY A 13 2.34 2.38 23.83
CA GLY A 13 2.55 1.55 22.64
C GLY A 13 3.98 1.63 22.14
N ALA A 14 4.55 2.84 22.05
CA ALA A 14 5.95 3.03 21.65
C ALA A 14 6.94 2.34 22.59
N ALA A 15 6.71 2.38 23.90
CA ALA A 15 7.54 1.69 24.88
C ALA A 15 7.43 0.16 24.78
N GLU A 16 6.21 -0.35 24.54
CA GLU A 16 5.96 -1.80 24.35
C GLU A 16 6.59 -2.31 23.05
N ASN A 17 6.46 -1.57 21.95
CA ASN A 17 7.14 -1.88 20.68
C ASN A 17 8.64 -1.94 20.86
N LEU A 18 9.24 -0.92 21.48
CA LEU A 18 10.68 -0.88 21.73
C LEU A 18 11.15 -2.07 22.57
N LYS A 19 10.40 -2.44 23.61
CA LYS A 19 10.72 -3.58 24.47
C LYS A 19 10.65 -4.90 23.72
N ALA A 20 9.65 -5.06 22.84
CA ALA A 20 9.46 -6.29 22.08
C ALA A 20 10.53 -6.46 20.99
N GLU A 21 10.88 -5.39 20.28
CA GLU A 21 11.75 -5.45 19.12
C GLU A 21 13.25 -5.29 19.48
N LEU A 22 13.57 -4.48 20.49
CA LEU A 22 14.94 -4.14 20.89
C LEU A 22 15.14 -4.27 22.40
N SER A 23 14.95 -5.46 22.96
CA SER A 23 15.09 -5.72 24.41
C SER A 23 16.50 -5.49 24.95
N GLY A 24 17.55 -5.80 24.17
CA GLY A 24 18.95 -5.71 24.54
C GLY A 24 19.64 -4.40 24.10
N TRP A 25 20.91 -4.23 24.51
CA TRP A 25 21.78 -3.10 24.13
C TRP A 25 22.95 -3.53 23.24
N ASN A 26 22.92 -4.73 22.67
CA ASN A 26 23.94 -5.23 21.77
C ASN A 26 23.71 -4.74 20.34
N PHE A 27 24.32 -3.60 19.99
CA PHE A 27 24.21 -3.01 18.65
C PHE A 27 24.69 -3.97 17.55
N GLU A 28 25.77 -4.69 17.80
CA GLU A 28 26.32 -5.61 16.79
C GLU A 28 25.34 -6.76 16.49
N GLN A 29 24.68 -7.29 17.51
CA GLN A 29 23.64 -8.31 17.30
C GLN A 29 22.49 -7.76 16.46
N VAL A 30 21.98 -6.57 16.78
CA VAL A 30 20.91 -5.91 15.98
C VAL A 30 21.32 -5.72 14.53
N ARG A 31 22.58 -5.32 14.29
CA ARG A 31 23.13 -5.17 12.93
C ARG A 31 23.16 -6.51 12.18
N LEU A 32 23.56 -7.58 12.85
CA LEU A 32 23.61 -8.93 12.27
C LEU A 32 22.21 -9.46 11.98
N ASP A 33 21.25 -9.26 12.89
CA ASP A 33 19.87 -9.68 12.72
C ASP A 33 19.20 -8.94 11.56
N ALA A 34 19.38 -7.63 11.45
CA ALA A 34 18.91 -6.84 10.33
C ALA A 34 19.52 -7.31 8.99
N LYS A 35 20.83 -7.59 8.97
CA LYS A 35 21.48 -8.14 7.78
C LYS A 35 20.90 -9.51 7.39
N ALA A 36 20.65 -10.37 8.36
CA ALA A 36 20.06 -11.69 8.12
C ALA A 36 18.63 -11.57 7.59
N ALA A 37 17.80 -10.68 8.16
CA ALA A 37 16.45 -10.41 7.69
C ALA A 37 16.43 -9.92 6.25
N TRP A 38 17.27 -8.94 5.89
CA TRP A 38 17.39 -8.44 4.53
C TRP A 38 17.90 -9.51 3.56
N ASN A 39 18.90 -10.30 3.93
CA ASN A 39 19.39 -11.38 3.09
C ASN A 39 18.29 -12.42 2.82
N LYS A 40 17.48 -12.76 3.84
CA LYS A 40 16.34 -13.66 3.67
C LYS A 40 15.32 -13.08 2.69
N SER A 41 14.94 -11.82 2.86
CA SER A 41 13.95 -11.14 1.99
C SER A 41 14.43 -11.04 0.54
N LEU A 42 15.68 -10.63 0.32
CA LEU A 42 16.27 -10.51 -1.02
C LEU A 42 16.54 -11.85 -1.70
N SER A 43 16.59 -12.96 -0.93
CA SER A 43 16.85 -14.31 -1.49
C SER A 43 15.66 -14.90 -2.26
N VAL A 44 14.52 -14.22 -2.31
CA VAL A 44 13.37 -14.62 -3.12
C VAL A 44 13.73 -14.73 -4.61
N PHE A 45 14.72 -13.97 -5.06
CA PHE A 45 15.33 -14.12 -6.38
C PHE A 45 16.79 -14.54 -6.26
N GLN A 46 17.19 -15.49 -7.10
CA GLN A 46 18.59 -15.86 -7.31
C GLN A 46 19.03 -15.34 -8.67
N PHE A 47 19.76 -14.23 -8.67
CA PHE A 47 20.28 -13.63 -9.89
C PHE A 47 21.78 -13.89 -10.03
N GLU A 48 22.13 -14.60 -11.11
CA GLU A 48 23.51 -14.89 -11.44
C GLU A 48 23.98 -14.06 -12.65
N SER A 49 25.12 -13.42 -12.51
CA SER A 49 25.76 -12.65 -13.57
C SER A 49 27.29 -12.66 -13.38
N LYS A 50 28.02 -12.67 -14.49
CA LYS A 50 29.46 -12.44 -14.49
C LYS A 50 29.80 -10.96 -14.28
N ASP A 51 28.85 -10.07 -14.55
CA ASP A 51 28.94 -8.64 -14.30
C ASP A 51 28.49 -8.34 -12.86
N SER A 52 29.47 -7.98 -12.02
CA SER A 52 29.23 -7.63 -10.62
C SER A 52 28.38 -6.37 -10.44
N ILE A 53 28.47 -5.40 -11.38
CA ILE A 53 27.69 -4.18 -11.37
C ILE A 53 26.22 -4.50 -11.64
N ALA A 54 25.93 -5.32 -12.63
CA ALA A 54 24.57 -5.75 -12.93
C ALA A 54 23.95 -6.50 -11.73
N LYS A 55 24.73 -7.35 -11.05
CA LYS A 55 24.26 -8.02 -9.82
C LYS A 55 23.96 -7.05 -8.68
N GLN A 56 24.82 -6.07 -8.48
CA GLN A 56 24.59 -5.03 -7.47
C GLN A 56 23.35 -4.19 -7.78
N GLN A 57 23.19 -3.76 -9.04
CA GLN A 57 22.02 -3.00 -9.49
C GLN A 57 20.72 -3.78 -9.28
N PHE A 58 20.69 -5.05 -9.63
CA PHE A 58 19.53 -5.91 -9.45
C PHE A 58 19.09 -5.98 -7.99
N TYR A 59 20.01 -6.33 -7.08
CA TYR A 59 19.65 -6.44 -5.65
C TYR A 59 19.38 -5.09 -5.00
N THR A 60 19.99 -4.00 -5.46
CA THR A 60 19.66 -2.65 -5.02
C THR A 60 18.24 -2.25 -5.45
N ALA A 61 17.85 -2.54 -6.69
CA ALA A 61 16.50 -2.31 -7.17
C ALA A 61 15.48 -3.15 -6.38
N LEU A 62 15.76 -4.43 -6.17
CA LEU A 62 14.90 -5.31 -5.37
C LEU A 62 14.76 -4.81 -3.92
N TYR A 63 15.84 -4.37 -3.29
CA TYR A 63 15.80 -3.75 -1.97
C TYR A 63 14.88 -2.53 -1.95
N HIS A 64 14.95 -1.64 -2.94
CA HIS A 64 14.10 -0.47 -3.02
C HIS A 64 12.61 -0.82 -3.12
N THR A 65 12.23 -1.91 -3.78
CA THR A 65 10.84 -2.35 -3.84
C THR A 65 10.28 -2.81 -2.49
N GLN A 66 11.14 -3.13 -1.51
CA GLN A 66 10.76 -3.66 -0.20
C GLN A 66 10.83 -2.62 0.94
N ILE A 67 11.13 -1.34 0.63
CA ILE A 67 11.18 -0.27 1.65
C ILE A 67 9.77 0.14 2.09
N ALA A 68 8.79 0.08 1.21
CA ALA A 68 7.38 0.34 1.45
C ALA A 68 6.53 -0.68 0.67
N PRO A 69 5.31 -0.99 1.14
CA PRO A 69 4.60 -0.47 2.32
C PRO A 69 5.22 -0.85 3.64
N SER A 70 4.93 -0.09 4.70
CA SER A 70 5.48 -0.31 6.04
C SER A 70 4.41 -0.80 7.01
N LEU A 71 4.80 -1.71 7.91
CA LEU A 71 3.97 -2.17 9.01
C LEU A 71 3.49 -0.97 9.85
N PHE A 72 2.20 -0.96 10.24
CA PHE A 72 1.59 0.22 10.85
C PHE A 72 0.90 -0.02 12.19
N ASN A 73 0.84 -1.24 12.68
CA ASN A 73 0.28 -1.52 14.01
C ASN A 73 1.37 -1.68 15.08
N ASP A 74 0.99 -1.36 16.31
CA ASP A 74 1.76 -1.70 17.50
C ASP A 74 1.77 -3.22 17.74
N VAL A 75 2.65 -3.70 18.60
CA VAL A 75 2.69 -5.12 19.02
C VAL A 75 1.40 -5.59 19.68
N SER A 76 0.58 -4.66 20.21
CA SER A 76 -0.76 -4.93 20.71
C SER A 76 -1.78 -5.24 19.59
N GLY A 77 -1.43 -4.99 18.34
CA GLY A 77 -2.32 -5.04 17.19
C GLY A 77 -3.15 -3.77 16.98
N GLU A 78 -2.93 -2.72 17.79
CA GLU A 78 -3.62 -1.44 17.63
C GLU A 78 -2.92 -0.57 16.59
N TYR A 79 -3.70 0.25 15.87
CA TYR A 79 -3.19 1.21 14.89
C TYR A 79 -4.10 2.42 14.79
N ARG A 80 -3.57 3.55 14.33
CA ARG A 80 -4.35 4.75 14.06
C ARG A 80 -4.98 4.65 12.68
N GLY A 81 -6.31 4.67 12.62
CA GLY A 81 -7.04 4.66 11.36
C GLY A 81 -7.03 6.00 10.62
N ALA A 82 -7.45 5.97 9.36
CA ALA A 82 -7.61 7.17 8.52
C ALA A 82 -8.70 8.13 9.03
N ASP A 83 -9.60 7.66 9.91
CA ASP A 83 -10.60 8.46 10.63
C ASP A 83 -10.04 9.12 11.91
N GLY A 84 -8.75 8.97 12.17
CA GLY A 84 -8.08 9.48 13.37
C GLY A 84 -8.34 8.70 14.66
N LYS A 85 -9.14 7.62 14.60
CA LYS A 85 -9.43 6.77 15.76
C LYS A 85 -8.44 5.63 15.88
N ILE A 86 -8.40 5.05 17.08
CA ILE A 86 -7.60 3.83 17.30
C ILE A 86 -8.46 2.62 16.95
N HIS A 87 -7.93 1.80 16.07
CA HIS A 87 -8.49 0.53 15.65
C HIS A 87 -7.59 -0.62 16.12
N LYS A 88 -8.13 -1.82 16.09
CA LYS A 88 -7.37 -3.05 16.30
C LYS A 88 -7.41 -3.88 15.02
N ASN A 89 -6.29 -4.49 14.66
CA ASN A 89 -6.24 -5.38 13.51
C ASN A 89 -7.24 -6.54 13.68
N ASN A 90 -7.97 -6.85 12.62
CA ASN A 90 -8.97 -7.89 12.61
C ASN A 90 -8.86 -8.70 11.32
N GLY A 91 -8.08 -9.77 11.37
CA GLY A 91 -7.90 -10.71 10.27
C GLY A 91 -6.93 -10.27 9.17
N PHE A 92 -6.22 -9.16 9.35
CA PHE A 92 -5.14 -8.69 8.48
C PHE A 92 -4.13 -7.85 9.27
N THR A 93 -2.94 -7.70 8.75
CA THR A 93 -1.89 -6.81 9.30
C THR A 93 -1.98 -5.44 8.63
N PRO A 94 -2.20 -4.33 9.40
CA PRO A 94 -2.26 -3.00 8.82
C PRO A 94 -0.91 -2.51 8.29
N TYR A 95 -0.95 -1.97 7.07
CA TYR A 95 0.18 -1.33 6.41
C TYR A 95 -0.13 0.12 6.04
N THR A 96 0.93 0.91 5.87
CA THR A 96 0.89 2.31 5.43
C THR A 96 2.00 2.59 4.41
N ILE A 97 2.08 3.83 3.94
CA ILE A 97 3.00 4.30 2.89
C ILE A 97 2.63 3.65 1.56
N PHE A 98 1.46 4.04 1.05
CA PHE A 98 0.97 3.60 -0.25
C PHE A 98 1.12 4.74 -1.27
N SER A 99 2.21 4.72 -2.03
CA SER A 99 2.49 5.63 -3.15
C SER A 99 1.96 5.00 -4.44
N LEU A 100 0.63 5.00 -4.61
CA LEU A 100 -0.04 4.08 -5.54
C LEU A 100 0.17 4.42 -7.01
N TRP A 101 0.30 5.70 -7.38
CA TRP A 101 0.64 6.09 -8.75
C TRP A 101 1.99 5.53 -9.20
N ASP A 102 2.95 5.44 -8.28
CA ASP A 102 4.26 4.85 -8.57
C ASP A 102 4.21 3.32 -8.59
N THR A 103 3.49 2.73 -7.63
CA THR A 103 3.66 1.30 -7.29
C THR A 103 2.66 0.37 -7.99
N TYR A 104 1.49 0.86 -8.44
CA TYR A 104 0.51 0.01 -9.12
C TYR A 104 1.04 -0.57 -10.43
N ARG A 105 1.97 0.14 -11.09
CA ARG A 105 2.51 -0.20 -12.41
C ARG A 105 3.35 -1.48 -12.40
N ALA A 106 4.16 -1.67 -11.36
CA ALA A 106 5.11 -2.78 -11.31
C ALA A 106 5.32 -3.37 -9.91
N ALA A 107 5.44 -2.55 -8.85
CA ALA A 107 5.75 -3.04 -7.52
C ALA A 107 4.65 -3.93 -6.94
N HIS A 108 3.38 -3.50 -6.97
CA HIS A 108 2.28 -4.34 -6.53
C HIS A 108 2.10 -5.62 -7.37
N PRO A 109 2.17 -5.60 -8.72
CA PRO A 109 2.25 -6.82 -9.51
C PRO A 109 3.42 -7.74 -9.13
N LEU A 110 4.60 -7.18 -8.85
CA LEU A 110 5.76 -7.95 -8.37
C LEU A 110 5.47 -8.62 -7.02
N TYR A 111 4.86 -7.90 -6.08
CA TYR A 111 4.52 -8.46 -4.76
C TYR A 111 3.63 -9.69 -4.87
N THR A 112 2.73 -9.75 -5.85
CA THR A 112 1.88 -10.95 -6.06
C THR A 112 2.68 -12.22 -6.40
N LEU A 113 3.95 -12.09 -6.74
CA LEU A 113 4.87 -13.19 -7.03
C LEU A 113 5.86 -13.47 -5.89
N THR A 114 6.12 -12.50 -5.03
CA THR A 114 7.26 -12.52 -4.12
C THR A 114 6.92 -12.29 -2.66
N ASP A 115 5.72 -11.81 -2.33
CA ASP A 115 5.36 -11.36 -0.99
C ASP A 115 4.08 -12.05 -0.50
N GLU A 116 4.15 -12.65 0.68
CA GLU A 116 3.00 -13.27 1.34
C GLU A 116 1.99 -12.26 1.90
N ASN A 117 2.36 -10.98 2.03
CA ASN A 117 1.55 -9.93 2.64
C ASN A 117 0.61 -9.21 1.67
N VAL A 118 0.51 -9.64 0.41
CA VAL A 118 -0.34 -8.98 -0.61
C VAL A 118 -1.80 -8.84 -0.17
N ALA A 119 -2.36 -9.86 0.49
CA ALA A 119 -3.71 -9.78 1.03
C ALA A 119 -3.83 -8.71 2.12
N ASP A 120 -2.81 -8.53 2.95
CA ASP A 120 -2.78 -7.53 4.01
C ASP A 120 -2.66 -6.12 3.44
N TYR A 121 -1.89 -5.92 2.37
CA TYR A 121 -1.83 -4.64 1.65
C TYR A 121 -3.21 -4.24 1.11
N ALA A 122 -3.87 -5.15 0.40
CA ALA A 122 -5.20 -4.92 -0.15
C ALA A 122 -6.26 -4.68 0.95
N ASN A 123 -6.25 -5.49 2.02
CA ASN A 123 -7.16 -5.31 3.15
C ASN A 123 -6.89 -4.02 3.92
N SER A 124 -5.63 -3.56 4.00
CA SER A 124 -5.28 -2.24 4.55
C SER A 124 -5.91 -1.11 3.74
N MET A 125 -5.84 -1.17 2.40
CA MET A 125 -6.47 -0.17 1.52
C MET A 125 -7.99 -0.17 1.67
N LEU A 126 -8.62 -1.34 1.78
CA LEU A 126 -10.06 -1.46 2.02
C LEU A 126 -10.46 -0.95 3.41
N ALA A 127 -9.64 -1.17 4.44
CA ALA A 127 -9.88 -0.62 5.77
C ALA A 127 -9.77 0.92 5.78
N ILE A 128 -8.80 1.48 5.08
CA ILE A 128 -8.66 2.93 4.88
C ILE A 128 -9.93 3.49 4.23
N GLN A 129 -10.45 2.83 3.19
CA GLN A 129 -11.70 3.23 2.55
C GLN A 129 -12.88 3.24 3.53
N GLN A 130 -13.03 2.22 4.35
CA GLN A 130 -14.09 2.15 5.36
C GLN A 130 -13.98 3.25 6.42
N GLN A 131 -12.76 3.70 6.72
CA GLN A 131 -12.47 4.71 7.75
C GLN A 131 -12.65 6.15 7.24
N GLN A 132 -12.23 6.44 6.00
CA GLN A 132 -12.27 7.80 5.44
C GLN A 132 -13.30 8.00 4.34
N GLY A 133 -13.99 6.94 3.89
CA GLY A 133 -15.02 6.99 2.85
C GLY A 133 -14.51 6.84 1.42
N THR A 134 -13.21 6.98 1.18
CA THR A 134 -12.56 6.83 -0.14
C THR A 134 -11.35 5.91 -0.06
N MET A 135 -11.06 5.23 -1.15
CA MET A 135 -9.83 4.45 -1.28
C MET A 135 -8.59 5.36 -1.23
N PRO A 136 -7.44 4.87 -0.72
CA PRO A 136 -6.24 5.68 -0.69
C PRO A 136 -5.72 6.01 -2.10
N VAL A 137 -5.18 7.22 -2.23
CA VAL A 137 -4.42 7.70 -3.39
C VAL A 137 -2.92 7.72 -3.04
N TRP A 138 -2.57 8.42 -1.97
CA TRP A 138 -1.23 8.44 -1.41
C TRP A 138 -1.29 8.52 0.13
N HIS A 139 -1.45 7.39 0.77
CA HIS A 139 -1.69 7.30 2.21
C HIS A 139 -0.38 7.24 2.99
N LEU A 140 -0.24 8.10 3.99
CA LEU A 140 0.93 8.21 4.86
C LEU A 140 0.52 8.23 6.34
N ALA A 141 0.86 7.18 7.08
CA ALA A 141 0.76 7.13 8.55
C ALA A 141 -0.62 7.57 9.10
N GLY A 142 -1.69 7.01 8.55
CA GLY A 142 -3.07 7.32 8.95
C GLY A 142 -3.65 8.60 8.33
N ASN A 143 -2.97 9.19 7.33
CA ASN A 143 -3.45 10.38 6.63
C ASN A 143 -3.43 10.19 5.12
N GLU A 144 -4.48 10.61 4.44
CA GLU A 144 -4.49 10.72 2.98
C GLU A 144 -3.89 12.07 2.58
N THR A 145 -2.93 12.06 1.66
CA THR A 145 -2.29 13.28 1.19
C THR A 145 -2.90 13.82 -0.08
N GLY A 146 -3.67 13.01 -0.81
CA GLY A 146 -4.27 13.36 -2.10
C GLY A 146 -3.24 13.70 -3.18
N THR A 147 -1.99 13.30 -2.98
CA THR A 147 -0.89 13.57 -3.90
C THR A 147 -0.94 12.62 -5.10
N MET A 148 -0.58 13.12 -6.27
CA MET A 148 -0.57 12.41 -7.55
C MET A 148 -1.97 12.18 -8.14
N VAL A 149 -2.02 11.56 -9.30
CA VAL A 149 -3.23 11.34 -10.08
C VAL A 149 -3.67 9.87 -9.98
N GLY A 150 -4.95 9.61 -10.30
CA GLY A 150 -5.49 8.25 -10.30
C GLY A 150 -6.07 7.83 -8.94
N TYR A 151 -6.83 6.74 -8.95
CA TYR A 151 -7.29 6.02 -7.76
C TYR A 151 -6.80 4.57 -7.79
N HIS A 152 -5.50 4.43 -7.98
CA HIS A 152 -4.81 3.18 -8.32
C HIS A 152 -4.82 2.11 -7.23
N SER A 153 -5.37 2.39 -6.06
CA SER A 153 -5.73 1.36 -5.08
C SER A 153 -6.72 0.35 -5.65
N ILE A 154 -7.62 0.77 -6.56
CA ILE A 154 -8.59 -0.13 -7.19
C ILE A 154 -7.89 -1.19 -8.05
N PRO A 155 -7.06 -0.86 -9.06
CA PRO A 155 -6.35 -1.88 -9.83
C PRO A 155 -5.47 -2.79 -8.96
N VAL A 156 -4.85 -2.27 -7.89
CA VAL A 156 -4.05 -3.10 -6.97
C VAL A 156 -4.92 -4.13 -6.26
N VAL A 157 -6.04 -3.72 -5.68
CA VAL A 157 -6.95 -4.61 -4.96
C VAL A 157 -7.61 -5.61 -5.90
N VAL A 158 -8.03 -5.16 -7.08
CA VAL A 158 -8.64 -6.02 -8.11
C VAL A 158 -7.64 -7.05 -8.63
N ASP A 159 -6.40 -6.65 -8.95
CA ASP A 159 -5.37 -7.59 -9.40
C ASP A 159 -5.10 -8.68 -8.37
N ALA A 160 -4.97 -8.30 -7.10
CA ALA A 160 -4.79 -9.23 -6.00
C ALA A 160 -6.00 -10.18 -5.84
N TYR A 161 -7.22 -9.67 -5.92
CA TYR A 161 -8.44 -10.50 -5.88
C TYR A 161 -8.49 -11.50 -7.04
N LEU A 162 -8.25 -11.04 -8.27
CA LEU A 162 -8.28 -11.89 -9.47
C LEU A 162 -7.21 -12.98 -9.45
N LYS A 163 -6.10 -12.75 -8.77
CA LYS A 163 -5.02 -13.72 -8.54
C LYS A 163 -5.29 -14.68 -7.38
N GLY A 164 -6.44 -14.55 -6.71
CA GLY A 164 -6.90 -15.50 -5.68
C GLY A 164 -6.40 -15.20 -4.26
N PHE A 165 -5.87 -14.02 -4.00
CA PHE A 165 -5.57 -13.60 -2.62
C PHE A 165 -6.85 -13.43 -1.81
N LYS A 166 -6.76 -13.64 -0.49
CA LYS A 166 -7.91 -13.61 0.42
C LYS A 166 -8.43 -12.18 0.65
N ILE A 167 -9.31 -11.74 -0.23
CA ILE A 167 -9.94 -10.41 -0.22
C ILE A 167 -11.45 -10.59 -0.34
N SER A 168 -12.23 -9.84 0.45
CA SER A 168 -13.69 -9.88 0.39
C SER A 168 -14.21 -9.17 -0.84
N GLU A 169 -14.96 -9.88 -1.67
CA GLU A 169 -15.64 -9.36 -2.85
C GLU A 169 -16.57 -8.19 -2.51
N ASP A 170 -17.40 -8.33 -1.48
CA ASP A 170 -18.32 -7.28 -1.04
C ASP A 170 -17.58 -5.98 -0.68
N LYS A 171 -16.44 -6.09 0.00
CA LYS A 171 -15.62 -4.91 0.36
C LYS A 171 -15.02 -4.25 -0.89
N VAL A 172 -14.65 -5.00 -1.91
CA VAL A 172 -14.16 -4.44 -3.17
C VAL A 172 -15.30 -3.70 -3.88
N TRP A 173 -16.51 -4.28 -3.93
CA TRP A 173 -17.68 -3.60 -4.47
C TRP A 173 -18.03 -2.32 -3.72
N ASP A 174 -17.96 -2.34 -2.38
CA ASP A 174 -18.20 -1.15 -1.56
C ASP A 174 -17.16 -0.05 -1.83
N ALA A 175 -15.89 -0.44 -2.00
CA ALA A 175 -14.83 0.48 -2.37
C ALA A 175 -15.05 1.11 -3.76
N ILE A 176 -15.45 0.32 -4.75
CA ILE A 176 -15.77 0.79 -6.10
C ILE A 176 -16.96 1.77 -6.06
N LYS A 177 -18.03 1.43 -5.32
CA LYS A 177 -19.21 2.30 -5.15
C LYS A 177 -18.84 3.64 -4.48
N GLY A 178 -17.89 3.63 -3.53
CA GLY A 178 -17.40 4.85 -2.89
C GLY A 178 -16.83 5.87 -3.88
N PHE A 179 -16.23 5.45 -4.98
CA PHE A 179 -15.77 6.34 -6.04
C PHE A 179 -16.89 6.87 -6.94
N LYS A 180 -18.03 6.19 -7.04
CA LYS A 180 -19.16 6.66 -7.85
C LYS A 180 -19.65 8.05 -7.38
N ASP A 181 -19.63 8.29 -6.08
CA ASP A 181 -20.12 9.53 -5.47
C ASP A 181 -19.00 10.55 -5.18
N TYR A 182 -17.75 10.16 -5.40
CA TYR A 182 -16.60 11.05 -5.22
C TYR A 182 -16.49 12.02 -6.40
N ASN A 183 -16.59 13.32 -6.11
CA ASN A 183 -16.74 14.37 -7.12
C ASN A 183 -15.50 15.24 -7.34
N ASP A 184 -14.47 15.06 -6.51
CA ASP A 184 -13.23 15.81 -6.58
C ASP A 184 -12.26 15.24 -7.63
N LEU A 185 -11.14 15.91 -7.81
CA LEU A 185 -10.03 15.50 -8.69
C LEU A 185 -10.44 15.30 -10.16
N GLY A 186 -11.47 16.01 -10.62
CA GLY A 186 -11.98 15.92 -12.00
C GLY A 186 -12.84 14.70 -12.29
N LEU A 187 -13.08 13.81 -11.32
CA LEU A 187 -13.88 12.59 -11.52
C LEU A 187 -15.33 12.89 -11.89
N ARG A 188 -15.93 13.98 -11.37
CA ARG A 188 -17.27 14.43 -11.74
C ARG A 188 -17.36 14.78 -13.23
N ASP A 189 -16.38 15.56 -13.72
CA ASP A 189 -16.36 15.96 -15.13
C ASP A 189 -16.07 14.75 -16.02
N ASN A 190 -15.15 13.89 -15.64
CA ASN A 190 -14.85 12.66 -16.36
C ASN A 190 -16.09 11.77 -16.56
N ARG A 191 -16.92 11.62 -15.51
CA ARG A 191 -18.16 10.83 -15.62
C ARG A 191 -19.26 11.48 -16.45
N ASN A 192 -19.34 12.81 -16.45
CA ASN A 192 -20.45 13.53 -17.09
C ASN A 192 -20.17 13.94 -18.54
N GLN A 193 -18.90 14.06 -18.92
CA GLN A 193 -18.46 14.63 -20.20
C GLN A 193 -17.47 13.74 -20.95
N ASP A 194 -17.08 12.59 -20.37
CA ASP A 194 -16.05 11.69 -20.89
C ASP A 194 -14.66 12.33 -21.03
N TYR A 195 -14.43 13.49 -20.45
CA TYR A 195 -13.15 14.17 -20.38
C TYR A 195 -13.07 15.10 -19.18
N ILE A 196 -11.85 15.50 -18.81
CA ILE A 196 -11.57 16.46 -17.75
C ILE A 196 -11.06 17.76 -18.39
N SER A 197 -11.76 18.88 -18.12
CA SER A 197 -11.36 20.20 -18.64
C SER A 197 -10.07 20.68 -17.98
N ALA A 198 -9.11 21.12 -18.80
CA ALA A 198 -7.86 21.70 -18.31
C ALA A 198 -8.04 23.06 -17.60
N GLU A 199 -9.16 23.72 -17.83
CA GLU A 199 -9.52 24.98 -17.16
C GLU A 199 -9.98 24.77 -15.72
N LYS A 200 -10.53 23.57 -15.42
CA LYS A 200 -11.09 23.22 -14.11
C LYS A 200 -10.16 22.40 -13.25
N GLU A 201 -9.31 21.58 -13.87
CA GLU A 201 -8.52 20.59 -13.17
C GLU A 201 -7.09 20.52 -13.72
N PRO A 202 -6.06 20.73 -12.88
CA PRO A 202 -4.68 20.55 -13.30
C PRO A 202 -4.41 19.08 -13.67
N TRP A 203 -3.47 18.88 -14.59
CA TRP A 203 -3.09 17.55 -15.12
C TRP A 203 -4.25 16.75 -15.72
N SER A 204 -5.24 17.43 -16.28
CA SER A 204 -6.49 16.83 -16.76
C SER A 204 -6.27 15.67 -17.74
N VAL A 205 -5.30 15.77 -18.66
CA VAL A 205 -4.98 14.70 -19.61
C VAL A 205 -4.40 13.49 -18.89
N ALA A 206 -3.44 13.68 -17.98
CA ALA A 206 -2.87 12.59 -17.20
C ALA A 206 -3.94 11.90 -16.34
N LYS A 207 -4.78 12.68 -15.65
CA LYS A 207 -5.90 12.15 -14.86
C LYS A 207 -6.87 11.33 -15.72
N GLY A 208 -7.27 11.82 -16.89
CA GLY A 208 -8.18 11.10 -17.77
C GLY A 208 -7.63 9.75 -18.22
N ILE A 209 -6.34 9.69 -18.57
CA ILE A 209 -5.68 8.42 -18.96
C ILE A 209 -5.56 7.46 -17.80
N GLU A 210 -5.12 7.93 -16.63
CA GLU A 210 -4.99 7.08 -15.44
C GLU A 210 -6.35 6.56 -14.97
N TYR A 211 -7.40 7.37 -14.98
CA TYR A 211 -8.76 6.94 -14.65
C TYR A 211 -9.33 5.90 -15.65
N ALA A 212 -8.89 5.91 -16.90
CA ALA A 212 -9.28 4.87 -17.85
C ALA A 212 -8.69 3.51 -17.47
N ILE A 213 -7.45 3.48 -16.95
CA ILE A 213 -6.81 2.25 -16.43
C ILE A 213 -7.55 1.74 -15.20
N ASP A 214 -7.89 2.65 -14.27
CA ASP A 214 -8.62 2.31 -13.06
C ASP A 214 -10.00 1.74 -13.39
N SER A 215 -10.73 2.40 -14.32
CA SER A 215 -12.04 1.96 -14.81
C SER A 215 -11.99 0.61 -15.53
N TYR A 216 -10.93 0.33 -16.30
CA TYR A 216 -10.73 -0.97 -16.92
C TYR A 216 -10.60 -2.08 -15.87
N SER A 217 -9.91 -1.82 -14.78
CA SER A 217 -9.78 -2.78 -13.68
C SER A 217 -11.13 -3.09 -13.02
N ILE A 218 -11.98 -2.07 -12.85
CA ILE A 218 -13.37 -2.25 -12.38
C ILE A 218 -14.15 -3.16 -13.31
N ALA A 219 -14.06 -2.91 -14.63
CA ALA A 219 -14.75 -3.75 -15.63
C ALA A 219 -14.28 -5.21 -15.58
N LYS A 220 -12.97 -5.44 -15.35
CA LYS A 220 -12.44 -6.80 -15.17
C LYS A 220 -12.93 -7.47 -13.89
N PHE A 221 -13.06 -6.73 -12.83
CA PHE A 221 -13.65 -7.24 -11.59
C PHE A 221 -15.11 -7.64 -11.79
N ALA A 222 -15.93 -6.76 -12.38
CA ALA A 222 -17.33 -7.05 -12.70
C ALA A 222 -17.48 -8.30 -13.56
N GLN A 223 -16.70 -8.45 -14.62
CA GLN A 223 -16.73 -9.66 -15.49
C GLN A 223 -16.42 -10.96 -14.75
N LYS A 224 -15.76 -10.89 -13.59
CA LYS A 224 -15.38 -12.09 -12.81
C LYS A 224 -16.43 -12.44 -11.76
N THR A 225 -17.18 -11.45 -11.29
CA THR A 225 -18.13 -11.59 -10.16
C THR A 225 -19.59 -11.65 -10.58
N ASP A 226 -19.90 -11.39 -11.86
CA ASP A 226 -21.21 -11.67 -12.50
C ASP A 226 -21.33 -13.17 -12.85
#